data_4103ed200076fb67a1d222e2705b84ce
#
_entry.id   4103ed200076fb67a1d222e2705b84ce
#
_cell.length_a   1.000
_cell.length_b   1.000
_cell.length_c   1.000
_cell.angle_alpha   90.00
_cell.angle_beta   90.00
_cell.angle_gamma   90.00
#
_symmetry.space_group_name_H-M   'P 1'
#
loop_
_entity.id
_entity.type
_entity.pdbx_description
1 polymer ?
#
loop_
_entity_poly.entity_id
_entity_poly.type
_entity_poly.pdbx_seq_one_letter_code
_entity_poly.pdbx_strand_id
1 'polypeptide(L)'
;MLDLVTLIVSRSDPTPALQPEHADILRICGSPLSVAEVSAYLRLPVSVVTVLLADLLTQELIEARACVPQAILPDRALLEAVIHGLQKL
;
A
#
# COMPACT_ATOMS: atom_id res chain seq x y z
N MET A 1 -3.70 7.11 10.24
CA MET A 1 -4.79 6.15 10.12
C MET A 1 -4.68 5.38 8.81
N LEU A 2 -4.95 4.08 8.82
CA LEU A 2 -4.81 3.25 7.63
C LEU A 2 -6.11 3.23 6.84
N ASP A 3 -6.05 3.68 5.60
CA ASP A 3 -7.16 3.59 4.65
C ASP A 3 -6.93 2.43 3.68
N LEU A 4 -7.98 2.04 2.96
CA LEU A 4 -7.88 0.99 1.96
C LEU A 4 -6.84 1.27 0.88
N VAL A 5 -6.57 2.53 0.60
CA VAL A 5 -5.61 2.96 -0.43
C VAL A 5 -4.24 3.30 0.13
N THR A 6 -4.05 3.23 1.46
CA THR A 6 -2.72 3.43 2.04
C THR A 6 -1.78 2.35 1.55
N LEU A 7 -0.59 2.74 1.10
CA LEU A 7 0.41 1.80 0.60
C LEU A 7 1.27 1.27 1.74
N ILE A 8 1.50 -0.03 1.73
CA ILE A 8 2.30 -0.72 2.73
C ILE A 8 3.56 -1.26 2.07
N VAL A 9 4.71 -0.98 2.66
CA VAL A 9 6.01 -1.43 2.16
C VAL A 9 6.78 -2.07 3.31
N SER A 10 7.36 -3.25 3.07
CA SER A 10 8.20 -3.93 4.06
C SER A 10 9.50 -3.19 4.26
N ARG A 11 9.93 -3.10 5.51
CA ARG A 11 11.22 -2.53 5.89
C ARG A 11 12.22 -3.58 6.35
N SER A 12 11.75 -4.82 6.54
CA SER A 12 12.55 -5.92 7.03
C SER A 12 12.14 -7.21 6.35
N ASP A 13 13.02 -8.19 6.34
CA ASP A 13 12.70 -9.52 5.85
C ASP A 13 11.91 -10.29 6.92
N PRO A 14 11.07 -11.25 6.52
CA PRO A 14 10.39 -12.12 7.47
C PRO A 14 11.40 -12.89 8.30
N THR A 15 11.11 -13.06 9.60
CA THR A 15 11.93 -13.85 10.50
C THR A 15 11.11 -15.00 11.08
N PRO A 16 11.75 -16.11 11.50
CA PRO A 16 11.04 -17.23 12.12
C PRO A 16 10.34 -16.85 13.43
N ALA A 17 10.73 -15.75 14.06
CA ALA A 17 10.13 -15.30 15.32
C ALA A 17 8.77 -14.65 15.12
N LEU A 18 8.41 -14.28 13.89
CA LEU A 18 7.13 -13.64 13.60
C LEU A 18 6.02 -14.66 13.47
N GLN A 19 4.80 -14.22 13.78
CA GLN A 19 3.61 -15.02 13.49
C GLN A 19 3.48 -15.20 11.98
N PRO A 20 2.88 -16.32 11.52
CA PRO A 20 2.78 -16.58 10.08
C PRO A 20 2.12 -15.45 9.29
N GLU A 21 1.07 -14.85 9.83
CA GLU A 21 0.36 -13.76 9.17
C GLU A 21 1.25 -12.52 9.01
N HIS A 22 2.03 -12.18 10.04
CA HIS A 22 2.97 -11.07 9.98
C HIS A 22 4.07 -11.34 8.96
N ALA A 23 4.59 -12.55 8.95
CA ALA A 23 5.63 -12.94 7.99
C ALA A 23 5.11 -12.87 6.55
N ASP A 24 3.87 -13.31 6.32
CA ASP A 24 3.25 -13.26 5.01
C ASP A 24 3.12 -11.81 4.52
N ILE A 25 2.71 -10.90 5.39
CA ILE A 25 2.62 -9.47 5.04
C ILE A 25 3.98 -8.93 4.62
N LEU A 26 5.03 -9.22 5.38
CA LEU A 26 6.38 -8.77 5.04
C LEU A 26 6.84 -9.32 3.69
N ARG A 27 6.45 -10.57 3.39
CA ARG A 27 6.86 -11.20 2.14
C ARG A 27 6.17 -10.57 0.94
N ILE A 28 4.85 -10.35 1.01
CA ILE A 28 4.10 -9.80 -0.13
C ILE A 28 4.31 -8.30 -0.30
N CYS A 29 4.66 -7.59 0.76
CA CYS A 29 4.88 -6.14 0.72
C CYS A 29 6.31 -5.75 0.38
N GLY A 30 7.08 -6.65 -0.22
CA GLY A 30 8.38 -6.31 -0.80
C GLY A 30 8.26 -5.23 -1.87
N SER A 31 7.12 -5.18 -2.56
CA SER A 31 6.70 -4.05 -3.39
C SER A 31 5.52 -3.37 -2.70
N PRO A 32 5.31 -2.07 -2.93
CA PRO A 32 4.18 -1.37 -2.31
C PRO A 32 2.84 -2.00 -2.68
N LEU A 33 2.02 -2.30 -1.68
CA LEU A 33 0.66 -2.81 -1.86
C LEU A 33 -0.29 -1.98 -0.99
N SER A 34 -1.49 -1.71 -1.50
CA SER A 34 -2.51 -1.06 -0.70
C SER A 34 -3.06 -2.00 0.38
N VAL A 35 -3.68 -1.45 1.41
CA VAL A 35 -4.32 -2.25 2.46
C VAL A 35 -5.35 -3.20 1.83
N ALA A 36 -6.11 -2.72 0.85
CA ALA A 36 -7.09 -3.55 0.14
C ALA A 36 -6.43 -4.72 -0.58
N GLU A 37 -5.28 -4.49 -1.21
CA GLU A 37 -4.55 -5.55 -1.89
C GLU A 37 -3.99 -6.58 -0.91
N VAL A 38 -3.47 -6.12 0.22
CA VAL A 38 -2.99 -7.03 1.28
C VAL A 38 -4.13 -7.92 1.77
N SER A 39 -5.30 -7.33 2.01
CA SER A 39 -6.48 -8.08 2.42
C SER A 39 -6.85 -9.14 1.38
N ALA A 40 -6.82 -8.78 0.11
CA ALA A 40 -7.13 -9.72 -0.98
C ALA A 40 -6.12 -10.85 -1.08
N TYR A 41 -4.84 -10.55 -0.95
CA TYR A 41 -3.78 -11.57 -0.99
C TYR A 41 -3.90 -12.57 0.14
N LEU A 42 -4.18 -12.08 1.35
CA LEU A 42 -4.25 -12.92 2.54
C LEU A 42 -5.61 -13.58 2.70
N ARG A 43 -6.61 -13.13 1.96
CA ARG A 43 -8.01 -13.57 2.09
C ARG A 43 -8.52 -13.37 3.51
N LEU A 44 -8.16 -12.24 4.11
CA LEU A 44 -8.59 -11.85 5.45
C LEU A 44 -9.43 -10.59 5.37
N PRO A 45 -10.39 -10.43 6.30
CA PRO A 45 -11.15 -9.18 6.38
C PRO A 45 -10.23 -7.99 6.62
N VAL A 46 -10.59 -6.84 6.08
CA VAL A 46 -9.81 -5.60 6.24
C VAL A 46 -9.61 -5.26 7.72
N SER A 47 -10.61 -5.51 8.55
CA SER A 47 -10.51 -5.25 9.99
C SER A 47 -9.38 -6.06 10.64
N VAL A 48 -9.22 -7.31 10.24
CA VAL A 48 -8.12 -8.16 10.74
C VAL A 48 -6.79 -7.68 10.21
N VAL A 49 -6.72 -7.37 8.91
CA VAL A 49 -5.50 -6.88 8.28
C VAL A 49 -5.04 -5.58 8.94
N THR A 50 -5.96 -4.68 9.24
CA THR A 50 -5.64 -3.41 9.90
C THR A 50 -4.96 -3.63 11.25
N VAL A 51 -5.44 -4.60 12.03
CA VAL A 51 -4.82 -4.94 13.32
C VAL A 51 -3.41 -5.49 13.12
N LEU A 52 -3.23 -6.40 12.14
CA LEU A 52 -1.92 -6.97 11.84
C LEU A 52 -0.94 -5.89 11.38
N LEU A 53 -1.40 -4.99 10.53
CA LEU A 53 -0.56 -3.89 10.04
C LEU A 53 -0.19 -2.93 11.17
N ALA A 54 -1.12 -2.64 12.09
CA ALA A 54 -0.84 -1.80 13.24
C ALA A 54 0.27 -2.40 14.11
N ASP A 55 0.23 -3.72 14.33
CA ASP A 55 1.28 -4.42 15.06
C ASP A 55 2.64 -4.28 14.38
N LEU A 56 2.67 -4.47 13.06
CA LEU A 56 3.92 -4.36 12.30
C LEU A 56 4.45 -2.93 12.28
N LEU A 57 3.57 -1.94 12.20
CA LEU A 57 3.96 -0.53 12.28
C LEU A 57 4.58 -0.20 13.62
N THR A 58 4.00 -0.71 14.71
CA THR A 58 4.53 -0.51 16.05
C THR A 58 5.94 -1.08 16.18
N GLN A 59 6.21 -2.20 15.52
CA GLN A 59 7.52 -2.83 15.51
C GLN A 59 8.45 -2.25 14.44
N GLU A 60 7.98 -1.26 13.68
CA GLU A 60 8.75 -0.60 12.62
C GLU A 60 9.23 -1.58 11.52
N LEU A 61 8.48 -2.64 11.29
CA LEU A 61 8.79 -3.63 10.27
C LEU A 61 8.20 -3.29 8.91
N ILE A 62 7.22 -2.40 8.88
CA ILE A 62 6.61 -1.90 7.64
C ILE A 62 6.53 -0.39 7.69
N GLU A 63 6.36 0.21 6.52
CA GLU A 63 6.12 1.62 6.36
C GLU A 63 4.76 1.81 5.69
N ALA A 64 3.96 2.74 6.20
CA ALA A 64 2.68 3.11 5.60
C ALA A 64 2.83 4.45 4.89
N ARG A 65 2.48 4.49 3.62
CA ARG A 65 2.54 5.70 2.79
C ARG A 65 1.15 6.06 2.33
N ALA A 66 0.75 7.31 2.54
CA ALA A 66 -0.51 7.80 2.02
C ALA A 66 -0.47 7.80 0.49
N CYS A 67 -1.62 7.49 -0.12
CA CYS A 67 -1.75 7.63 -1.55
C CYS A 67 -1.57 9.12 -1.89
N VAL A 68 -0.62 9.42 -2.76
CA VAL A 68 -0.26 10.80 -3.04
C VAL A 68 -1.35 11.46 -3.89
N PRO A 69 -1.90 12.61 -3.46
CA PRO A 69 -2.94 13.30 -4.23
C PRO A 69 -2.54 13.65 -5.65
N GLN A 70 -1.24 13.68 -5.96
CA GLN A 70 -0.74 13.92 -7.30
C GLN A 70 -1.23 12.88 -8.31
N ALA A 71 -1.56 11.68 -7.85
CA ALA A 71 -2.16 10.67 -8.71
C ALA A 71 -3.58 11.05 -9.12
N ILE A 72 -4.23 11.89 -8.29
CA ILE A 72 -5.60 12.36 -8.52
C ILE A 72 -5.59 13.73 -9.17
N LEU A 73 -4.58 14.57 -8.84
CA LEU A 73 -4.42 15.92 -9.35
C LEU A 73 -3.16 15.96 -10.22
N PRO A 74 -3.26 15.61 -11.51
CA PRO A 74 -2.10 15.67 -12.40
C PRO A 74 -1.57 17.10 -12.49
N ASP A 75 -0.27 17.23 -12.71
CA ASP A 75 0.30 18.55 -12.85
C ASP A 75 -0.24 19.22 -14.13
N ARG A 76 -0.01 20.51 -14.23
CA ARG A 76 -0.53 21.29 -15.34
C ARG A 76 0.01 20.82 -16.69
N ALA A 77 1.28 20.46 -16.74
CA ALA A 77 1.90 20.01 -17.98
C ALA A 77 1.28 18.71 -18.48
N LEU A 78 1.01 17.77 -17.57
CA LEU A 78 0.35 16.53 -17.94
C LEU A 78 -1.07 16.78 -18.43
N LEU A 79 -1.80 17.65 -17.74
CA LEU A 79 -3.17 18.00 -18.11
C LEU A 79 -3.21 18.64 -19.51
N GLU A 80 -2.29 19.55 -19.80
CA GLU A 80 -2.18 20.19 -21.11
C GLU A 80 -1.88 19.16 -22.21
N ALA A 81 -0.99 18.20 -21.94
CA ALA A 81 -0.65 17.17 -22.90
C ALA A 81 -1.88 16.32 -23.23
N VAL A 82 -2.69 15.98 -22.23
CA VAL A 82 -3.92 15.20 -22.45
C VAL A 82 -4.91 16.00 -23.31
N ILE A 83 -5.08 17.28 -23.02
CA ILE A 83 -5.99 18.15 -23.77
C ILE A 83 -5.55 18.23 -25.22
N HIS A 84 -4.27 18.42 -25.49
CA HIS A 84 -3.75 18.43 -26.86
C HIS A 84 -3.98 17.11 -27.58
N GLY A 85 -3.77 16.01 -26.90
CA GLY A 85 -4.03 14.68 -27.46
C GLY A 85 -5.49 14.51 -27.89
N LEU A 86 -6.41 14.99 -27.04
CA LEU A 86 -7.83 14.92 -27.34
C LEU A 86 -8.23 15.81 -28.51
N GLN A 87 -7.59 16.98 -28.63
CA GLN A 87 -7.88 17.91 -29.72
C GLN A 87 -7.45 17.39 -31.09
N LYS A 88 -6.50 16.48 -31.13
CA LYS A 88 -6.02 15.92 -32.38
C LYS A 88 -6.82 14.70 -32.85
N LEU A 89 -7.74 14.26 -32.04
CA LEU A 89 -8.63 13.16 -32.43
C LEU A 89 -9.79 13.70 -33.26
#